data_675b224e7b5e00b7b8a1951271775c71
#
_entry.id   675b224e7b5e00b7b8a1951271775c71
#
_cell.length_a   1.000
_cell.length_b   1.000
_cell.length_c   1.000
_cell.angle_alpha   90.00
_cell.angle_beta   90.00
_cell.angle_gamma   90.00
#
_symmetry.space_group_name_H-M   'P 1'
#
loop_
_entity.id
_entity.type
_entity.pdbx_description
1 polymer ?
#
loop_
_entity_poly.entity_id
_entity_poly.type
_entity_poly.pdbx_seq_one_letter_code
_entity_poly.pdbx_strand_id
1 'polypeptide(L)'
;MSAAVPTTRAGTPPTLQCGWRSACGKLLDIANYVIFSPEASAVVMPVLVAWECVLLKLIVKHVPYTEIDYLAYMEQIWQINNGERDYSKIEGGTGPLVYPAGHVLIHRLLERATDGLQNVARGQDIFTWLYLLTLVLQFGVYRMLRLPPWCIVLACLSKRLHSVYVLRLFNDGWTTLMMVVAVFLLLLAARHPRLCLPAALVYSAAVSIKMNALLYLPGVLVALFLLTRGHLLALALCGAVAVAWQVLVAADFLSTHPAEYFATAFDFRRQFMYRWSVNWQLVGEQVFSHPTFHRCLLLSHIAILMLFFFTRYAAPRQPNWFRTAAAALRHPATAVLAASPPRAHVAYVLLVSNFIGVLFARSLHYQFLAWYHWTLPALLHWARMPCLLALLWYVLHELCWDTYPPSSVASATLYALNSALLLLLYINGPPA
;
A
#
# COMPACT_ATOMS: atom_id res chain seq x y z
N MET A 1 -67.70 34.36 55.79
CA MET A 1 -66.50 35.06 55.32
C MET A 1 -65.31 34.51 56.10
N SER A 2 -64.51 33.64 55.49
CA SER A 2 -63.27 33.18 56.10
C SER A 2 -62.27 33.17 55.00
N ALA A 3 -61.21 33.99 55.11
CA ALA A 3 -60.17 34.19 54.16
C ALA A 3 -59.10 33.08 54.34
N ALA A 4 -58.82 32.39 53.27
CA ALA A 4 -57.68 31.41 53.18
C ALA A 4 -56.37 32.13 52.92
N VAL A 5 -55.39 31.87 53.75
CA VAL A 5 -53.98 32.33 53.61
C VAL A 5 -53.26 31.43 52.63
N PRO A 6 -52.52 31.93 51.60
CA PRO A 6 -51.71 31.09 50.71
C PRO A 6 -50.38 30.72 51.39
N THR A 7 -50.11 29.43 51.52
CA THR A 7 -48.82 28.87 51.94
C THR A 7 -47.83 28.96 50.79
N THR A 8 -46.80 29.77 50.95
CA THR A 8 -45.64 29.81 50.10
C THR A 8 -44.81 28.49 50.19
N ARG A 9 -44.80 27.71 49.15
CA ARG A 9 -43.85 26.57 49.00
C ARG A 9 -42.40 27.08 48.89
N ALA A 10 -41.59 26.71 49.86
CA ALA A 10 -40.12 26.92 49.79
C ALA A 10 -39.54 26.20 48.57
N GLY A 11 -38.93 26.96 47.70
CA GLY A 11 -38.16 26.41 46.54
C GLY A 11 -36.95 25.65 47.05
N THR A 12 -36.81 24.42 46.61
CA THR A 12 -35.62 23.62 46.77
C THR A 12 -34.46 24.29 46.01
N PRO A 13 -33.23 24.40 46.58
CA PRO A 13 -32.11 25.03 45.91
C PRO A 13 -31.69 24.19 44.69
N PRO A 14 -31.25 24.83 43.60
CA PRO A 14 -30.81 24.11 42.42
C PRO A 14 -29.57 23.27 42.77
N THR A 15 -29.67 21.98 42.58
CA THR A 15 -28.61 21.03 42.85
C THR A 15 -27.47 21.27 41.85
N LEU A 16 -26.30 21.70 42.32
CA LEU A 16 -25.01 21.89 41.62
C LEU A 16 -24.45 20.58 40.96
N GLN A 17 -25.23 19.50 40.98
CA GLN A 17 -24.82 18.20 40.39
C GLN A 17 -24.94 18.13 38.87
N CYS A 18 -25.53 19.12 38.20
CA CYS A 18 -25.75 19.07 36.74
C CYS A 18 -24.52 19.43 35.89
N GLY A 19 -23.54 20.16 36.44
CA GLY A 19 -22.41 20.68 35.67
C GLY A 19 -21.39 19.60 35.24
N TRP A 20 -20.98 18.73 36.15
CA TRP A 20 -19.93 17.71 35.88
C TRP A 20 -20.40 16.60 34.94
N ARG A 21 -21.63 16.10 35.12
CA ARG A 21 -22.20 15.08 34.17
C ARG A 21 -22.40 15.66 32.78
N SER A 22 -22.78 16.91 32.64
CA SER A 22 -22.87 17.60 31.35
C SER A 22 -21.50 17.86 30.72
N ALA A 23 -20.49 18.23 31.51
CA ALA A 23 -19.11 18.41 31.01
C ALA A 23 -18.47 17.08 30.56
N CYS A 24 -18.63 16.02 31.37
CA CYS A 24 -18.12 14.67 30.95
C CYS A 24 -18.86 14.17 29.72
N GLY A 25 -20.16 14.39 29.57
CA GLY A 25 -20.91 14.03 28.37
C GLY A 25 -20.35 14.74 27.12
N LYS A 26 -20.17 16.06 27.20
CA LYS A 26 -19.58 16.83 26.10
C LYS A 26 -18.14 16.39 25.72
N LEU A 27 -17.33 16.07 26.72
CA LEU A 27 -15.97 15.54 26.47
C LEU A 27 -15.98 14.17 25.76
N LEU A 28 -16.91 13.30 26.17
CA LEU A 28 -17.12 12.00 25.50
C LEU A 28 -17.61 12.18 24.05
N ASP A 29 -18.53 13.12 23.81
CA ASP A 29 -19.00 13.43 22.46
C ASP A 29 -17.89 13.98 21.57
N ILE A 30 -17.05 14.86 22.09
CA ILE A 30 -15.88 15.37 21.38
C ILE A 30 -14.88 14.23 21.11
N ALA A 31 -14.59 13.38 22.09
CA ALA A 31 -13.71 12.25 21.92
C ALA A 31 -14.23 11.26 20.84
N ASN A 32 -15.52 10.92 20.90
CA ASN A 32 -16.17 10.09 19.90
C ASN A 32 -16.10 10.72 18.49
N TYR A 33 -16.35 12.02 18.38
CA TYR A 33 -16.23 12.73 17.12
C TYR A 33 -14.80 12.69 16.58
N VAL A 34 -13.81 13.01 17.40
CA VAL A 34 -12.39 13.04 16.99
C VAL A 34 -11.87 11.65 16.61
N ILE A 35 -12.37 10.58 17.24
CA ILE A 35 -11.91 9.20 17.01
C ILE A 35 -12.64 8.56 15.82
N PHE A 36 -13.95 8.71 15.73
CA PHE A 36 -14.78 7.91 14.83
C PHE A 36 -15.41 8.68 13.67
N SER A 37 -15.46 10.02 13.71
CA SER A 37 -16.04 10.78 12.60
C SER A 37 -15.04 10.97 11.46
N PRO A 38 -15.36 10.56 10.21
CA PRO A 38 -14.51 10.81 9.04
C PRO A 38 -14.24 12.31 8.81
N GLU A 39 -15.13 13.19 9.23
CA GLU A 39 -14.97 14.65 9.11
C GLU A 39 -13.81 15.17 9.96
N ALA A 40 -13.58 14.58 11.13
CA ALA A 40 -12.47 14.93 12.02
C ALA A 40 -11.10 14.64 11.39
N SER A 41 -11.02 13.78 10.39
CA SER A 41 -9.80 13.51 9.62
C SER A 41 -9.19 14.78 9.00
N ALA A 42 -10.03 15.80 8.72
CA ALA A 42 -9.57 17.08 8.18
C ALA A 42 -8.61 17.83 9.15
N VAL A 43 -8.74 17.61 10.45
CA VAL A 43 -7.90 18.20 11.49
C VAL A 43 -6.80 17.22 11.91
N VAL A 44 -7.14 15.93 12.06
CA VAL A 44 -6.19 14.92 12.54
C VAL A 44 -5.05 14.69 11.55
N MET A 45 -5.32 14.64 10.25
CA MET A 45 -4.28 14.39 9.23
C MET A 45 -3.16 15.45 9.22
N PRO A 46 -3.43 16.77 9.19
CA PRO A 46 -2.37 17.78 9.28
C PRO A 46 -1.54 17.69 10.57
N VAL A 47 -2.19 17.36 11.70
CA VAL A 47 -1.49 17.15 12.99
C VAL A 47 -0.54 15.95 12.89
N LEU A 48 -0.98 14.83 12.29
CA LEU A 48 -0.14 13.66 12.08
C LEU A 48 1.03 13.96 11.12
N VAL A 49 0.82 14.72 10.05
CA VAL A 49 1.92 15.13 9.15
C VAL A 49 2.95 15.98 9.89
N ALA A 50 2.50 16.93 10.70
CA ALA A 50 3.40 17.75 11.52
C ALA A 50 4.18 16.91 12.54
N TRP A 51 3.50 15.96 13.20
CA TRP A 51 4.11 15.01 14.11
C TRP A 51 5.18 14.16 13.41
N GLU A 52 4.84 13.55 12.27
CA GLU A 52 5.76 12.72 11.48
C GLU A 52 6.98 13.52 11.00
N CYS A 53 6.80 14.78 10.62
CA CYS A 53 7.90 15.66 10.24
C CYS A 53 8.91 15.86 11.40
N VAL A 54 8.41 16.04 12.61
CA VAL A 54 9.27 16.16 13.82
C VAL A 54 9.89 14.82 14.16
N LEU A 55 9.09 13.75 14.16
CA LEU A 55 9.53 12.38 14.51
C LEU A 55 10.66 11.90 13.59
N LEU A 56 10.51 12.05 12.27
CA LEU A 56 11.53 11.65 11.30
C LEU A 56 12.84 12.39 11.50
N LYS A 57 12.79 13.71 11.76
CA LYS A 57 14.00 14.49 12.09
C LYS A 57 14.68 14.00 13.37
N LEU A 58 13.88 13.63 14.40
CA LEU A 58 14.43 13.06 15.63
C LEU A 58 15.06 11.69 15.39
N ILE A 59 14.41 10.84 14.58
CA ILE A 59 14.95 9.52 14.20
C ILE A 59 16.29 9.69 13.49
N VAL A 60 16.36 10.52 12.45
CA VAL A 60 17.60 10.75 11.69
C VAL A 60 18.71 11.34 12.57
N LYS A 61 18.36 12.19 13.55
CA LYS A 61 19.33 12.81 14.46
C LYS A 61 19.89 11.85 15.51
N HIS A 62 19.05 10.93 16.04
CA HIS A 62 19.39 10.14 17.23
C HIS A 62 19.60 8.65 16.96
N VAL A 63 19.17 8.15 15.80
CA VAL A 63 19.35 6.75 15.42
C VAL A 63 20.35 6.67 14.27
N PRO A 64 21.44 5.90 14.40
CA PRO A 64 22.45 5.81 13.36
C PRO A 64 21.86 5.19 12.07
N TYR A 65 22.35 5.70 10.94
CA TYR A 65 22.12 5.08 9.64
C TYR A 65 22.61 3.63 9.64
N THR A 66 21.87 2.75 8.98
CA THR A 66 22.21 1.34 8.85
C THR A 66 22.31 0.98 7.38
N GLU A 67 23.55 0.85 6.89
CA GLU A 67 23.78 0.41 5.52
C GLU A 67 23.32 -1.03 5.33
N ILE A 68 22.56 -1.27 4.27
CA ILE A 68 22.17 -2.61 3.81
C ILE A 68 22.34 -2.72 2.30
N ASP A 69 21.50 -2.03 1.51
CA ASP A 69 21.44 -2.16 0.06
C ASP A 69 21.82 -0.87 -0.70
N TYR A 70 21.87 0.29 -0.01
CA TYR A 70 22.06 1.57 -0.70
C TYR A 70 23.45 1.68 -1.34
N LEU A 71 24.48 1.16 -0.67
CA LEU A 71 25.82 1.06 -1.23
C LEU A 71 25.83 0.21 -2.52
N ALA A 72 25.20 -0.97 -2.47
CA ALA A 72 25.12 -1.84 -3.63
C ALA A 72 24.39 -1.16 -4.81
N TYR A 73 23.34 -0.37 -4.53
CA TYR A 73 22.66 0.42 -5.57
C TYR A 73 23.63 1.44 -6.20
N MET A 74 24.46 2.11 -5.42
CA MET A 74 25.43 3.08 -5.93
C MET A 74 26.55 2.40 -6.74
N GLU A 75 27.04 1.23 -6.29
CA GLU A 75 28.03 0.42 -7.02
C GLU A 75 27.50 -0.03 -8.39
N GLN A 76 26.24 -0.47 -8.44
CA GLN A 76 25.55 -0.83 -9.68
C GLN A 76 25.41 0.37 -10.63
N ILE A 77 25.03 1.55 -10.09
CA ILE A 77 24.93 2.78 -10.89
C ILE A 77 26.29 3.23 -11.42
N TRP A 78 27.34 3.09 -10.62
CA TRP A 78 28.71 3.40 -11.05
C TRP A 78 29.13 2.54 -12.27
N GLN A 79 28.86 1.23 -12.25
CA GLN A 79 29.15 0.35 -13.40
C GLN A 79 28.36 0.77 -14.65
N ILE A 80 27.08 1.10 -14.49
CA ILE A 80 26.24 1.59 -15.59
C ILE A 80 26.75 2.93 -16.15
N ASN A 81 27.20 3.85 -15.29
CA ASN A 81 27.75 5.13 -15.70
C ASN A 81 29.09 4.99 -16.41
N ASN A 82 29.85 3.92 -16.11
CA ASN A 82 31.08 3.53 -16.82
C ASN A 82 30.88 2.71 -18.11
N GLY A 83 29.62 2.56 -18.54
CA GLY A 83 29.29 1.98 -19.84
C GLY A 83 28.78 0.54 -19.81
N GLU A 84 28.72 -0.14 -18.66
CA GLU A 84 28.13 -1.49 -18.61
C GLU A 84 26.62 -1.43 -18.90
N ARG A 85 26.15 -2.32 -19.78
CA ARG A 85 24.75 -2.45 -20.20
C ARG A 85 24.22 -3.88 -20.07
N ASP A 86 25.09 -4.84 -19.83
CA ASP A 86 24.73 -6.23 -19.62
C ASP A 86 24.27 -6.44 -18.17
N TYR A 87 22.96 -6.58 -17.96
CA TYR A 87 22.37 -6.76 -16.63
C TYR A 87 22.93 -7.97 -15.87
N SER A 88 23.40 -8.99 -16.58
CA SER A 88 23.99 -10.18 -15.96
C SER A 88 25.36 -9.94 -15.32
N LYS A 89 26.01 -8.81 -15.67
CA LYS A 89 27.32 -8.42 -15.15
C LYS A 89 27.26 -7.30 -14.11
N ILE A 90 26.11 -6.62 -13.98
CA ILE A 90 25.97 -5.51 -13.05
C ILE A 90 25.66 -6.05 -11.66
N GLU A 91 26.57 -5.84 -10.71
CA GLU A 91 26.43 -6.32 -9.33
C GLU A 91 26.92 -5.29 -8.31
N GLY A 92 26.52 -5.45 -7.07
CA GLY A 92 27.01 -4.68 -5.93
C GLY A 92 27.23 -5.59 -4.72
N GLY A 93 27.67 -5.04 -3.60
CA GLY A 93 28.04 -5.80 -2.41
C GLY A 93 26.93 -6.73 -1.85
N THR A 94 25.66 -6.46 -2.12
CA THR A 94 24.53 -7.31 -1.70
C THR A 94 23.99 -8.20 -2.83
N GLY A 95 24.58 -8.17 -4.02
CA GLY A 95 24.24 -9.05 -5.13
C GLY A 95 23.96 -8.33 -6.46
N PRO A 96 23.47 -9.09 -7.47
CA PRO A 96 23.24 -8.56 -8.81
C PRO A 96 22.11 -7.54 -8.88
N LEU A 97 22.14 -6.69 -9.91
CA LEU A 97 21.06 -5.77 -10.23
C LEU A 97 19.83 -6.54 -10.74
N VAL A 98 18.81 -6.63 -9.90
CA VAL A 98 17.59 -7.42 -10.16
C VAL A 98 16.34 -6.55 -10.26
N TYR A 99 16.51 -5.27 -10.32
CA TYR A 99 15.41 -4.31 -10.43
C TYR A 99 15.30 -3.80 -11.86
N PRO A 100 14.07 -3.54 -12.37
CA PRO A 100 13.91 -2.98 -13.72
C PRO A 100 14.50 -1.55 -13.84
N ALA A 101 14.60 -1.04 -15.05
CA ALA A 101 15.35 0.17 -15.39
C ALA A 101 14.86 1.47 -14.75
N GLY A 102 13.62 1.54 -14.26
CA GLY A 102 13.15 2.68 -13.45
C GLY A 102 13.89 2.82 -12.13
N HIS A 103 14.35 1.71 -11.54
CA HIS A 103 15.28 1.72 -10.42
C HIS A 103 16.58 2.44 -10.78
N VAL A 104 17.16 2.12 -11.93
CA VAL A 104 18.39 2.75 -12.43
C VAL A 104 18.19 4.26 -12.62
N LEU A 105 17.06 4.67 -13.20
CA LEU A 105 16.73 6.07 -13.41
C LEU A 105 16.72 6.86 -12.09
N ILE A 106 16.03 6.35 -11.06
CA ILE A 106 15.94 7.00 -9.75
C ILE A 106 17.31 7.03 -9.06
N HIS A 107 18.05 5.91 -9.08
CA HIS A 107 19.31 5.83 -8.35
C HIS A 107 20.43 6.62 -9.04
N ARG A 108 20.39 6.85 -10.36
CA ARG A 108 21.24 7.85 -11.03
C ARG A 108 20.99 9.28 -10.52
N LEU A 109 19.73 9.63 -10.23
CA LEU A 109 19.41 10.95 -9.63
C LEU A 109 19.89 11.03 -8.18
N LEU A 110 19.74 9.96 -7.42
CA LEU A 110 20.20 9.87 -6.03
C LEU A 110 21.73 9.90 -5.96
N GLU A 111 22.44 9.18 -6.82
CA GLU A 111 23.89 9.17 -6.90
C GLU A 111 24.43 10.61 -7.09
N ARG A 112 23.88 11.35 -8.05
CA ARG A 112 24.24 12.77 -8.27
C ARG A 112 23.89 13.65 -7.09
N ALA A 113 22.75 13.40 -6.42
CA ALA A 113 22.26 14.22 -5.31
C ALA A 113 23.06 13.97 -4.01
N THR A 114 23.65 12.77 -3.85
CA THR A 114 24.34 12.35 -2.61
C THR A 114 25.84 12.18 -2.79
N ASP A 115 26.38 12.57 -3.97
CA ASP A 115 27.78 12.37 -4.34
C ASP A 115 28.21 10.89 -4.14
N GLY A 116 27.41 10.00 -4.67
CA GLY A 116 27.51 8.55 -4.39
C GLY A 116 27.07 8.24 -2.94
N LEU A 117 28.01 7.81 -2.10
CA LEU A 117 27.77 7.58 -0.66
C LEU A 117 28.36 8.64 0.25
N GLN A 118 29.01 9.65 -0.29
CA GLN A 118 29.73 10.63 0.55
C GLN A 118 28.78 11.48 1.39
N ASN A 119 27.56 11.70 0.94
CA ASN A 119 26.57 12.51 1.65
C ASN A 119 25.29 11.71 1.95
N VAL A 120 25.40 10.69 2.83
CA VAL A 120 24.26 9.89 3.30
C VAL A 120 23.19 10.75 3.99
N ALA A 121 23.58 11.79 4.72
CA ALA A 121 22.65 12.71 5.40
C ALA A 121 21.67 13.35 4.40
N ARG A 122 22.17 13.78 3.23
CA ARG A 122 21.32 14.32 2.16
C ARG A 122 20.38 13.24 1.59
N GLY A 123 20.86 11.99 1.51
CA GLY A 123 20.00 10.84 1.17
C GLY A 123 18.87 10.66 2.17
N GLN A 124 19.16 10.72 3.46
CA GLN A 124 18.15 10.65 4.54
C GLN A 124 17.14 11.81 4.47
N ASP A 125 17.58 13.02 4.14
CA ASP A 125 16.67 14.15 3.91
C ASP A 125 15.75 13.93 2.71
N ILE A 126 16.26 13.43 1.59
CA ILE A 126 15.45 13.09 0.41
C ILE A 126 14.40 12.03 0.76
N PHE A 127 14.80 10.97 1.49
CA PHE A 127 13.88 9.92 1.89
C PHE A 127 12.89 10.36 2.99
N THR A 128 13.24 11.36 3.80
CA THR A 128 12.30 12.01 4.71
C THR A 128 11.19 12.72 3.93
N TRP A 129 11.52 13.46 2.89
CA TRP A 129 10.54 14.08 2.01
C TRP A 129 9.74 13.06 1.21
N LEU A 130 10.38 11.97 0.76
CA LEU A 130 9.71 10.86 0.10
C LEU A 130 8.62 10.23 1.00
N TYR A 131 8.93 9.99 2.28
CA TYR A 131 7.98 9.50 3.26
C TYR A 131 6.82 10.49 3.46
N LEU A 132 7.13 11.76 3.73
CA LEU A 132 6.11 12.78 3.98
C LEU A 132 5.19 13.00 2.78
N LEU A 133 5.74 13.01 1.56
CA LEU A 133 4.94 13.11 0.33
C LEU A 133 4.02 11.89 0.18
N THR A 134 4.55 10.68 0.41
CA THR A 134 3.76 9.45 0.39
C THR A 134 2.62 9.51 1.41
N LEU A 135 2.90 9.95 2.64
CA LEU A 135 1.92 10.11 3.71
C LEU A 135 0.80 11.09 3.34
N VAL A 136 1.16 12.28 2.83
CA VAL A 136 0.19 13.31 2.43
C VAL A 136 -0.73 12.81 1.32
N LEU A 137 -0.17 12.15 0.30
CA LEU A 137 -0.96 11.58 -0.80
C LEU A 137 -1.84 10.42 -0.32
N GLN A 138 -1.32 9.57 0.56
CA GLN A 138 -2.08 8.49 1.16
C GLN A 138 -3.22 9.03 2.05
N PHE A 139 -3.02 10.10 2.79
CA PHE A 139 -4.09 10.79 3.52
C PHE A 139 -5.16 11.34 2.56
N GLY A 140 -4.76 11.82 1.39
CA GLY A 140 -5.70 12.16 0.31
C GLY A 140 -6.56 10.97 -0.11
N VAL A 141 -5.96 9.77 -0.26
CA VAL A 141 -6.69 8.51 -0.52
C VAL A 141 -7.65 8.21 0.63
N TYR A 142 -7.20 8.23 1.90
CA TYR A 142 -8.05 7.95 3.06
C TYR A 142 -9.22 8.92 3.17
N ARG A 143 -9.00 10.21 2.87
CA ARG A 143 -10.07 11.21 2.85
C ARG A 143 -11.11 10.92 1.77
N MET A 144 -10.68 10.52 0.57
CA MET A 144 -11.61 10.10 -0.50
C MET A 144 -12.42 8.86 -0.12
N LEU A 145 -11.85 7.97 0.71
CA LEU A 145 -12.50 6.77 1.24
C LEU A 145 -13.30 7.03 2.52
N ARG A 146 -13.29 8.26 3.05
CA ARG A 146 -13.96 8.66 4.28
C ARG A 146 -13.57 7.80 5.49
N LEU A 147 -12.27 7.49 5.61
CA LEU A 147 -11.79 6.72 6.76
C LEU A 147 -11.82 7.55 8.04
N PRO A 148 -12.25 6.97 9.17
CA PRO A 148 -12.23 7.64 10.48
C PRO A 148 -10.82 7.74 11.05
N PRO A 149 -10.51 8.75 11.89
CA PRO A 149 -9.17 8.97 12.42
C PRO A 149 -8.55 7.78 13.14
N TRP A 150 -9.34 6.97 13.86
CA TRP A 150 -8.81 5.84 14.63
C TRP A 150 -7.99 4.86 13.78
N CYS A 151 -8.37 4.64 12.52
CA CYS A 151 -7.60 3.76 11.65
C CYS A 151 -6.49 4.52 10.89
N ILE A 152 -6.68 5.81 10.61
CA ILE A 152 -5.68 6.64 9.91
C ILE A 152 -4.39 6.77 10.73
N VAL A 153 -4.50 6.91 12.05
CA VAL A 153 -3.36 6.98 12.98
C VAL A 153 -2.44 5.76 12.83
N LEU A 154 -2.99 4.59 12.54
CA LEU A 154 -2.20 3.36 12.35
C LEU A 154 -1.14 3.48 11.24
N ALA A 155 -1.37 4.33 10.23
CA ALA A 155 -0.40 4.56 9.18
C ALA A 155 0.93 5.18 9.68
N CYS A 156 0.90 5.86 10.83
CA CYS A 156 2.04 6.58 11.42
C CYS A 156 2.72 5.81 12.57
N LEU A 157 2.26 4.61 12.92
CA LEU A 157 2.77 3.91 14.11
C LEU A 157 3.87 2.89 13.83
N SER A 158 4.22 2.64 12.57
CA SER A 158 5.19 1.61 12.23
C SER A 158 6.64 2.07 12.38
N LYS A 159 7.30 1.59 13.42
CA LYS A 159 8.75 1.75 13.61
C LYS A 159 9.54 1.16 12.44
N ARG A 160 9.11 0.01 11.93
CA ARG A 160 9.76 -0.66 10.80
C ARG A 160 9.69 0.18 9.53
N LEU A 161 8.53 0.78 9.26
CA LEU A 161 8.35 1.61 8.08
C LEU A 161 9.24 2.85 8.11
N HIS A 162 9.32 3.57 9.24
CA HIS A 162 10.25 4.69 9.41
C HIS A 162 11.69 4.27 9.08
N SER A 163 12.12 3.12 9.61
CA SER A 163 13.46 2.60 9.37
C SER A 163 13.72 2.26 7.90
N VAL A 164 12.75 1.70 7.19
CA VAL A 164 12.84 1.38 5.74
C VAL A 164 13.12 2.63 4.93
N TYR A 165 12.48 3.75 5.27
CA TYR A 165 12.68 5.02 4.57
C TYR A 165 13.97 5.72 4.99
N VAL A 166 14.09 6.15 6.26
CA VAL A 166 15.09 7.16 6.64
C VAL A 166 16.38 6.60 7.26
N LEU A 167 16.40 5.30 7.62
CA LEU A 167 17.59 4.65 8.19
C LEU A 167 18.26 3.66 7.22
N ARG A 168 17.55 3.20 6.17
CA ARG A 168 18.04 2.19 5.23
C ARG A 168 17.91 2.57 3.76
N LEU A 169 17.20 3.64 3.43
CA LEU A 169 17.06 4.20 2.08
C LEU A 169 16.67 3.16 1.01
N PHE A 170 15.73 2.26 1.37
CA PHE A 170 15.31 1.20 0.46
C PHE A 170 14.48 1.72 -0.73
N ASN A 171 14.66 1.12 -1.89
CA ASN A 171 13.92 1.45 -3.11
C ASN A 171 12.40 1.19 -3.02
N ASP A 172 11.96 0.43 -2.01
CA ASP A 172 10.53 0.20 -1.71
C ASP A 172 9.75 1.50 -1.52
N GLY A 173 10.36 2.52 -0.93
CA GLY A 173 9.74 3.84 -0.73
C GLY A 173 9.31 4.50 -2.05
N TRP A 174 10.14 4.43 -3.07
CA TRP A 174 9.85 5.00 -4.39
C TRP A 174 8.72 4.25 -5.11
N THR A 175 8.75 2.91 -5.08
CA THR A 175 7.67 2.09 -5.61
C THR A 175 6.35 2.38 -4.91
N THR A 176 6.39 2.49 -3.57
CA THR A 176 5.21 2.80 -2.76
C THR A 176 4.63 4.17 -3.11
N LEU A 177 5.46 5.21 -3.27
CA LEU A 177 4.99 6.53 -3.71
C LEU A 177 4.26 6.43 -5.05
N MET A 178 4.87 5.78 -6.06
CA MET A 178 4.24 5.62 -7.37
C MET A 178 2.92 4.85 -7.28
N MET A 179 2.85 3.80 -6.46
CA MET A 179 1.61 3.05 -6.24
C MET A 179 0.53 3.90 -5.57
N VAL A 180 0.89 4.71 -4.56
CA VAL A 180 -0.05 5.62 -3.91
C VAL A 180 -0.60 6.65 -4.91
N VAL A 181 0.27 7.23 -5.76
CA VAL A 181 -0.15 8.15 -6.83
C VAL A 181 -1.08 7.43 -7.82
N ALA A 182 -0.75 6.21 -8.24
CA ALA A 182 -1.59 5.43 -9.16
C ALA A 182 -2.98 5.16 -8.57
N VAL A 183 -3.04 4.71 -7.30
CA VAL A 183 -4.31 4.52 -6.59
C VAL A 183 -5.09 5.83 -6.49
N PHE A 184 -4.44 6.93 -6.11
CA PHE A 184 -5.05 8.26 -6.01
C PHE A 184 -5.69 8.68 -7.34
N LEU A 185 -4.97 8.54 -8.46
CA LEU A 185 -5.46 8.85 -9.80
C LEU A 185 -6.63 7.93 -10.21
N LEU A 186 -6.57 6.62 -9.91
CA LEU A 186 -7.67 5.69 -10.19
C LEU A 186 -8.92 6.04 -9.39
N LEU A 187 -8.80 6.49 -8.15
CA LEU A 187 -9.95 6.96 -7.37
C LEU A 187 -10.55 8.26 -7.92
N LEU A 188 -9.74 9.16 -8.45
CA LEU A 188 -10.20 10.35 -9.16
C LEU A 188 -10.85 9.98 -10.51
N ALA A 189 -10.34 8.94 -11.18
CA ALA A 189 -10.87 8.45 -12.46
C ALA A 189 -12.33 7.96 -12.36
N ALA A 190 -12.81 7.61 -11.18
CA ALA A 190 -14.24 7.30 -10.96
C ALA A 190 -15.18 8.47 -11.36
N ARG A 191 -14.69 9.71 -11.29
CA ARG A 191 -15.42 10.91 -11.76
C ARG A 191 -14.85 11.46 -13.08
N HIS A 192 -13.58 11.22 -13.37
CA HIS A 192 -12.84 11.75 -14.51
C HIS A 192 -12.11 10.61 -15.24
N PRO A 193 -12.80 9.80 -16.08
CA PRO A 193 -12.24 8.59 -16.71
C PRO A 193 -10.93 8.83 -17.50
N ARG A 194 -10.69 10.06 -17.99
CA ARG A 194 -9.42 10.42 -18.65
C ARG A 194 -8.19 10.20 -17.78
N LEU A 195 -8.35 10.18 -16.45
CA LEU A 195 -7.25 9.92 -15.51
C LEU A 195 -6.82 8.44 -15.47
N CYS A 196 -7.55 7.52 -16.12
CA CYS A 196 -7.10 6.15 -16.31
C CYS A 196 -5.76 6.07 -17.05
N LEU A 197 -5.54 6.95 -18.02
CA LEU A 197 -4.30 6.96 -18.81
C LEU A 197 -3.07 7.35 -17.99
N PRO A 198 -3.01 8.51 -17.30
CA PRO A 198 -1.90 8.84 -16.42
C PRO A 198 -1.78 7.86 -15.24
N ALA A 199 -2.88 7.29 -14.75
CA ALA A 199 -2.82 6.26 -13.71
C ALA A 199 -2.09 4.99 -14.20
N ALA A 200 -2.37 4.54 -15.43
CA ALA A 200 -1.68 3.41 -16.04
C ALA A 200 -0.18 3.68 -16.27
N LEU A 201 0.17 4.91 -16.67
CA LEU A 201 1.57 5.34 -16.81
C LEU A 201 2.30 5.28 -15.45
N VAL A 202 1.72 5.88 -14.40
CA VAL A 202 2.32 5.91 -13.06
C VAL A 202 2.40 4.51 -12.45
N TYR A 203 1.38 3.67 -12.67
CA TYR A 203 1.44 2.26 -12.29
C TYR A 203 2.62 1.54 -12.96
N SER A 204 2.80 1.74 -14.28
CA SER A 204 3.94 1.18 -15.00
C SER A 204 5.27 1.74 -14.48
N ALA A 205 5.33 3.02 -14.09
CA ALA A 205 6.50 3.58 -13.43
C ALA A 205 6.81 2.87 -12.10
N ALA A 206 5.79 2.53 -11.30
CA ALA A 206 5.99 1.72 -10.08
C ALA A 206 6.60 0.34 -10.42
N VAL A 207 6.06 -0.36 -11.42
CA VAL A 207 6.58 -1.67 -11.88
C VAL A 207 8.03 -1.55 -12.36
N SER A 208 8.37 -0.46 -13.08
CA SER A 208 9.73 -0.23 -13.56
C SER A 208 10.76 0.01 -12.44
N ILE A 209 10.32 0.38 -11.22
CA ILE A 209 11.21 0.53 -10.06
C ILE A 209 11.38 -0.82 -9.36
N LYS A 210 10.30 -1.53 -9.12
CA LYS A 210 10.33 -2.82 -8.41
C LYS A 210 9.12 -3.67 -8.76
N MET A 211 9.35 -4.93 -9.10
CA MET A 211 8.32 -5.87 -9.57
C MET A 211 7.19 -6.16 -8.57
N ASN A 212 7.35 -5.85 -7.27
CA ASN A 212 6.29 -6.06 -6.29
C ASN A 212 5.00 -5.31 -6.64
N ALA A 213 5.07 -4.20 -7.39
CA ALA A 213 3.90 -3.51 -7.91
C ALA A 213 3.01 -4.39 -8.79
N LEU A 214 3.53 -5.49 -9.36
CA LEU A 214 2.74 -6.49 -10.09
C LEU A 214 1.70 -7.21 -9.23
N LEU A 215 1.84 -7.21 -7.90
CA LEU A 215 0.82 -7.74 -6.99
C LEU A 215 -0.50 -6.96 -7.09
N TYR A 216 -0.45 -5.69 -7.50
CA TYR A 216 -1.63 -4.89 -7.79
C TYR A 216 -2.22 -5.15 -9.19
N LEU A 217 -1.48 -5.80 -10.13
CA LEU A 217 -1.88 -5.92 -11.54
C LEU A 217 -3.30 -6.47 -11.74
N PRO A 218 -3.73 -7.57 -11.06
CA PRO A 218 -5.09 -8.07 -11.22
C PRO A 218 -6.15 -7.01 -10.86
N GLY A 219 -5.92 -6.30 -9.75
CA GLY A 219 -6.80 -5.20 -9.32
C GLY A 219 -6.77 -4.01 -10.27
N VAL A 220 -5.60 -3.64 -10.80
CA VAL A 220 -5.46 -2.52 -11.76
C VAL A 220 -6.21 -2.83 -13.05
N LEU A 221 -6.10 -4.04 -13.59
CA LEU A 221 -6.82 -4.44 -14.80
C LEU A 221 -8.34 -4.37 -14.60
N VAL A 222 -8.84 -4.90 -13.47
CA VAL A 222 -10.26 -4.82 -13.12
C VAL A 222 -10.70 -3.37 -12.93
N ALA A 223 -9.94 -2.58 -12.17
CA ALA A 223 -10.26 -1.16 -11.93
C ALA A 223 -10.30 -0.36 -13.24
N LEU A 224 -9.30 -0.50 -14.11
CA LEU A 224 -9.28 0.16 -15.41
C LEU A 224 -10.46 -0.26 -16.29
N PHE A 225 -10.77 -1.56 -16.35
CA PHE A 225 -11.94 -2.04 -17.10
C PHE A 225 -13.24 -1.44 -16.58
N LEU A 226 -13.43 -1.40 -15.26
CA LEU A 226 -14.63 -0.81 -14.65
C LEU A 226 -14.69 0.72 -14.83
N LEU A 227 -13.56 1.42 -14.69
CA LEU A 227 -13.47 2.88 -14.83
C LEU A 227 -13.62 3.37 -16.27
N THR A 228 -13.10 2.60 -17.24
CA THR A 228 -13.36 2.84 -18.67
C THR A 228 -14.75 2.35 -19.11
N ARG A 229 -15.54 1.80 -18.15
CA ARG A 229 -16.88 1.27 -18.38
C ARG A 229 -16.91 0.15 -19.42
N GLY A 230 -15.85 -0.66 -19.47
CA GLY A 230 -15.71 -1.75 -20.44
C GLY A 230 -15.35 -1.31 -21.86
N HIS A 231 -14.91 -0.06 -22.07
CA HIS A 231 -14.43 0.44 -23.36
C HIS A 231 -13.03 -0.15 -23.67
N LEU A 232 -12.98 -1.20 -24.49
CA LEU A 232 -11.75 -1.97 -24.70
C LEU A 232 -10.63 -1.18 -25.39
N LEU A 233 -10.95 -0.27 -26.32
CA LEU A 233 -9.92 0.58 -26.94
C LEU A 233 -9.27 1.54 -25.93
N ALA A 234 -10.04 2.09 -24.99
CA ALA A 234 -9.47 2.90 -23.91
C ALA A 234 -8.60 2.07 -22.96
N LEU A 235 -9.03 0.85 -22.67
CA LEU A 235 -8.22 -0.10 -21.87
C LEU A 235 -6.93 -0.48 -22.61
N ALA A 236 -7.01 -0.79 -23.91
CA ALA A 236 -5.85 -1.07 -24.74
C ALA A 236 -4.87 0.10 -24.81
N LEU A 237 -5.36 1.33 -24.88
CA LEU A 237 -4.53 2.54 -24.83
C LEU A 237 -3.81 2.68 -23.48
N CYS A 238 -4.48 2.38 -22.34
CA CYS A 238 -3.82 2.33 -21.03
C CYS A 238 -2.70 1.28 -21.00
N GLY A 239 -2.94 0.10 -21.58
CA GLY A 239 -1.93 -0.94 -21.71
C GLY A 239 -0.76 -0.52 -22.60
N ALA A 240 -1.04 0.11 -23.74
CA ALA A 240 -0.01 0.60 -24.66
C ALA A 240 0.89 1.66 -24.02
N VAL A 241 0.33 2.61 -23.26
CA VAL A 241 1.11 3.62 -22.53
C VAL A 241 1.95 2.96 -21.43
N ALA A 242 1.40 1.96 -20.72
CA ALA A 242 2.16 1.22 -19.72
C ALA A 242 3.35 0.47 -20.32
N VAL A 243 3.18 -0.20 -21.46
CA VAL A 243 4.26 -0.88 -22.19
C VAL A 243 5.27 0.13 -22.76
N ALA A 244 4.79 1.22 -23.35
CA ALA A 244 5.65 2.26 -23.90
C ALA A 244 6.61 2.84 -22.84
N TRP A 245 6.11 3.04 -21.60
CA TRP A 245 6.97 3.46 -20.49
C TRP A 245 8.08 2.45 -20.18
N GLN A 246 7.76 1.14 -20.11
CA GLN A 246 8.77 0.10 -19.86
C GLN A 246 9.84 0.09 -20.94
N VAL A 247 9.45 0.19 -22.22
CA VAL A 247 10.38 0.25 -23.35
C VAL A 247 11.24 1.51 -23.29
N LEU A 248 10.62 2.67 -23.01
CA LEU A 248 11.33 3.94 -22.96
C LEU A 248 12.39 3.97 -21.85
N VAL A 249 12.04 3.56 -20.63
CA VAL A 249 12.96 3.62 -19.49
C VAL A 249 14.08 2.61 -19.60
N ALA A 250 13.86 1.49 -20.29
CA ALA A 250 14.84 0.42 -20.50
C ALA A 250 15.55 0.50 -21.86
N ALA A 251 15.36 1.56 -22.66
CA ALA A 251 15.82 1.64 -24.04
C ALA A 251 17.33 1.33 -24.21
N ASP A 252 18.17 1.87 -23.33
CA ASP A 252 19.63 1.64 -23.34
C ASP A 252 20.00 0.14 -23.22
N PHE A 253 19.30 -0.58 -22.38
CA PHE A 253 19.51 -2.01 -22.11
C PHE A 253 18.88 -2.89 -23.19
N LEU A 254 17.68 -2.52 -23.65
CA LEU A 254 16.95 -3.25 -24.68
C LEU A 254 17.64 -3.16 -26.05
N SER A 255 18.36 -2.07 -26.32
CA SER A 255 19.09 -1.91 -27.59
C SER A 255 20.40 -2.71 -27.65
N THR A 256 20.94 -3.11 -26.50
CA THR A 256 22.24 -3.78 -26.40
C THR A 256 22.14 -5.24 -25.95
N HIS A 257 21.50 -5.49 -24.80
CA HIS A 257 21.42 -6.79 -24.13
C HIS A 257 19.99 -7.11 -23.66
N PRO A 258 19.00 -7.22 -24.58
CA PRO A 258 17.60 -7.40 -24.19
C PRO A 258 17.31 -8.71 -23.45
N ALA A 259 17.99 -9.80 -23.81
CA ALA A 259 17.78 -11.11 -23.18
C ALA A 259 18.24 -11.10 -21.71
N GLU A 260 19.41 -10.54 -21.44
CA GLU A 260 20.01 -10.41 -20.10
C GLU A 260 19.19 -9.47 -19.23
N TYR A 261 18.69 -8.38 -19.82
CA TYR A 261 17.76 -7.46 -19.11
C TYR A 261 16.51 -8.18 -18.62
N PHE A 262 15.80 -8.88 -19.53
CA PHE A 262 14.58 -9.58 -19.13
C PHE A 262 14.84 -10.75 -18.18
N ALA A 263 15.91 -11.50 -18.40
CA ALA A 263 16.26 -12.64 -17.56
C ALA A 263 16.61 -12.25 -16.13
N THR A 264 17.19 -11.05 -15.93
CA THR A 264 17.63 -10.58 -14.61
C THR A 264 16.61 -9.67 -13.92
N ALA A 265 16.10 -8.66 -14.63
CA ALA A 265 15.17 -7.68 -14.07
C ALA A 265 13.77 -8.25 -13.79
N PHE A 266 13.36 -9.31 -14.50
CA PHE A 266 12.07 -9.99 -14.37
C PHE A 266 12.21 -11.48 -14.05
N ASP A 267 13.22 -11.84 -13.24
CA ASP A 267 13.38 -13.23 -12.78
C ASP A 267 12.33 -13.58 -11.70
N PHE A 268 11.23 -14.15 -12.15
CA PHE A 268 10.17 -14.65 -11.26
C PHE A 268 10.56 -15.93 -10.50
N ARG A 269 11.73 -16.52 -10.73
CA ARG A 269 12.21 -17.70 -10.02
C ARG A 269 13.03 -17.33 -8.79
N ARG A 270 13.48 -16.08 -8.68
CA ARG A 270 14.32 -15.60 -7.57
C ARG A 270 13.65 -15.82 -6.23
N GLN A 271 14.41 -16.39 -5.29
CA GLN A 271 14.03 -16.59 -3.90
C GLN A 271 14.95 -15.79 -2.98
N PHE A 272 14.38 -15.27 -1.91
CA PHE A 272 15.18 -14.81 -0.78
C PHE A 272 15.60 -15.99 0.12
N MET A 273 16.67 -15.80 0.89
CA MET A 273 17.15 -16.81 1.83
C MET A 273 16.11 -17.01 2.95
N TYR A 274 15.89 -18.27 3.32
CA TYR A 274 14.97 -18.66 4.39
C TYR A 274 15.21 -17.89 5.69
N ARG A 275 16.47 -17.73 6.10
CA ARG A 275 16.86 -17.02 7.33
C ARG A 275 16.35 -15.58 7.46
N TRP A 276 16.00 -14.92 6.34
CA TRP A 276 15.49 -13.55 6.31
C TRP A 276 14.00 -13.46 6.01
N SER A 277 13.34 -14.60 5.76
CA SER A 277 11.92 -14.63 5.45
C SER A 277 11.07 -14.53 6.71
N VAL A 278 10.21 -13.50 6.78
CA VAL A 278 9.32 -13.25 7.92
C VAL A 278 8.10 -14.18 7.90
N ASN A 279 7.62 -14.58 6.72
CA ASN A 279 6.31 -15.21 6.56
C ASN A 279 6.28 -16.75 6.61
N TRP A 280 7.37 -17.47 6.33
CA TRP A 280 7.34 -18.93 6.19
C TRP A 280 8.30 -19.69 7.12
N GLN A 281 8.73 -19.05 8.22
CA GLN A 281 9.55 -19.75 9.24
C GLN A 281 8.83 -20.96 9.87
N LEU A 282 7.50 -20.95 9.85
CA LEU A 282 6.67 -22.01 10.42
C LEU A 282 6.78 -23.35 9.65
N VAL A 283 7.16 -23.35 8.37
CA VAL A 283 7.19 -24.59 7.56
C VAL A 283 8.56 -25.24 7.51
N GLY A 284 9.60 -24.57 7.99
CA GLY A 284 10.99 -25.04 7.94
C GLY A 284 11.64 -24.87 6.56
N GLU A 285 12.99 -24.86 6.54
CA GLU A 285 13.78 -24.52 5.35
C GLU A 285 13.61 -25.51 4.20
N GLN A 286 13.49 -26.78 4.49
CA GLN A 286 13.32 -27.84 3.49
C GLN A 286 12.01 -27.65 2.69
N VAL A 287 10.90 -27.37 3.40
CA VAL A 287 9.59 -27.11 2.77
C VAL A 287 9.61 -25.75 2.04
N PHE A 288 10.16 -24.73 2.69
CA PHE A 288 10.29 -23.37 2.13
C PHE A 288 10.99 -23.38 0.77
N SER A 289 12.09 -24.14 0.63
CA SER A 289 12.88 -24.20 -0.60
C SER A 289 12.30 -25.14 -1.66
N HIS A 290 11.26 -25.91 -1.32
CA HIS A 290 10.75 -26.94 -2.23
C HIS A 290 9.85 -26.37 -3.34
N PRO A 291 10.09 -26.71 -4.63
CA PRO A 291 9.31 -26.16 -5.74
C PRO A 291 7.82 -26.42 -5.67
N THR A 292 7.38 -27.53 -5.06
CA THR A 292 5.96 -27.87 -4.88
C THR A 292 5.29 -26.87 -3.93
N PHE A 293 5.96 -26.44 -2.85
CA PHE A 293 5.44 -25.41 -1.94
C PHE A 293 5.18 -24.10 -2.70
N HIS A 294 6.11 -23.68 -3.55
CA HIS A 294 5.92 -22.47 -4.37
C HIS A 294 4.79 -22.58 -5.37
N ARG A 295 4.60 -23.77 -5.97
CA ARG A 295 3.45 -24.02 -6.87
C ARG A 295 2.14 -23.97 -6.10
N CYS A 296 2.08 -24.55 -4.89
CA CYS A 296 0.90 -24.47 -4.03
C CYS A 296 0.56 -23.01 -3.67
N LEU A 297 1.55 -22.19 -3.31
CA LEU A 297 1.34 -20.77 -3.02
C LEU A 297 0.78 -20.03 -4.26
N LEU A 298 1.36 -20.25 -5.43
CA LEU A 298 0.90 -19.64 -6.68
C LEU A 298 -0.54 -20.07 -7.03
N LEU A 299 -0.84 -21.36 -6.93
CA LEU A 299 -2.18 -21.86 -7.19
C LEU A 299 -3.21 -21.32 -6.19
N SER A 300 -2.84 -21.25 -4.90
CA SER A 300 -3.68 -20.63 -3.87
C SER A 300 -3.91 -19.14 -4.14
N HIS A 301 -2.87 -18.40 -4.52
CA HIS A 301 -2.97 -17.00 -4.93
C HIS A 301 -3.98 -16.83 -6.07
N ILE A 302 -3.81 -17.60 -7.15
CA ILE A 302 -4.72 -17.56 -8.31
C ILE A 302 -6.15 -17.94 -7.89
N ALA A 303 -6.33 -19.01 -7.14
CA ALA A 303 -7.65 -19.49 -6.72
C ALA A 303 -8.41 -18.44 -5.88
N ILE A 304 -7.73 -17.80 -4.92
CA ILE A 304 -8.33 -16.75 -4.08
C ILE A 304 -8.61 -15.48 -4.91
N LEU A 305 -7.71 -15.08 -5.81
CA LEU A 305 -7.98 -13.96 -6.72
C LEU A 305 -9.22 -14.23 -7.60
N MET A 306 -9.34 -15.43 -8.16
CA MET A 306 -10.50 -15.81 -8.96
C MET A 306 -11.80 -15.84 -8.13
N LEU A 307 -11.72 -16.33 -6.88
CA LEU A 307 -12.85 -16.27 -5.95
C LEU A 307 -13.34 -14.83 -5.76
N PHE A 308 -12.41 -13.90 -5.44
CA PHE A 308 -12.76 -12.48 -5.28
C PHE A 308 -13.25 -11.85 -6.60
N PHE A 309 -12.60 -12.15 -7.71
CA PHE A 309 -13.00 -11.64 -9.03
C PHE A 309 -14.46 -11.98 -9.36
N PHE A 310 -14.87 -13.25 -9.21
CA PHE A 310 -16.22 -13.66 -9.56
C PHE A 310 -17.28 -13.25 -8.52
N THR A 311 -16.89 -13.05 -7.25
CA THR A 311 -17.87 -12.86 -6.18
C THR A 311 -17.87 -11.45 -5.57
N ARG A 312 -16.75 -10.70 -5.65
CA ARG A 312 -16.57 -9.42 -4.93
C ARG A 312 -16.18 -8.24 -5.81
N TYR A 313 -15.51 -8.46 -6.96
CA TYR A 313 -15.01 -7.38 -7.80
C TYR A 313 -16.00 -6.85 -8.84
N ALA A 314 -17.13 -7.50 -9.03
CA ALA A 314 -18.20 -6.98 -9.89
C ALA A 314 -18.76 -5.68 -9.29
N ALA A 315 -18.88 -4.65 -10.13
CA ALA A 315 -19.46 -3.39 -9.70
C ALA A 315 -20.96 -3.56 -9.34
N PRO A 316 -21.49 -2.73 -8.43
CA PRO A 316 -22.92 -2.72 -8.14
C PRO A 316 -23.75 -2.57 -9.42
N ARG A 317 -24.81 -3.34 -9.58
CA ARG A 317 -25.67 -3.38 -10.78
C ARG A 317 -24.99 -3.83 -12.08
N GLN A 318 -23.77 -4.37 -12.00
CA GLN A 318 -23.11 -4.98 -13.16
C GLN A 318 -23.79 -6.32 -13.49
N PRO A 319 -24.07 -6.63 -14.77
CA PRO A 319 -24.35 -7.98 -15.22
C PRO A 319 -23.19 -8.90 -14.85
N ASN A 320 -23.39 -10.22 -14.92
CA ASN A 320 -22.27 -11.11 -14.66
C ASN A 320 -21.09 -10.82 -15.61
N TRP A 321 -19.87 -11.17 -15.18
CA TRP A 321 -18.63 -10.89 -15.93
C TRP A 321 -18.67 -11.39 -17.37
N PHE A 322 -19.25 -12.55 -17.63
CA PHE A 322 -19.33 -13.15 -18.96
C PHE A 322 -20.19 -12.32 -19.91
N ARG A 323 -21.35 -11.82 -19.46
CA ARG A 323 -22.21 -10.94 -20.26
C ARG A 323 -21.54 -9.60 -20.52
N THR A 324 -20.87 -9.04 -19.51
CA THR A 324 -20.15 -7.76 -19.64
C THR A 324 -18.99 -7.90 -20.61
N ALA A 325 -18.18 -8.95 -20.51
CA ALA A 325 -17.07 -9.22 -21.42
C ALA A 325 -17.57 -9.45 -22.86
N ALA A 326 -18.63 -10.25 -23.04
CA ALA A 326 -19.21 -10.46 -24.36
C ALA A 326 -19.74 -9.17 -25.01
N ALA A 327 -20.36 -8.28 -24.22
CA ALA A 327 -20.81 -6.98 -24.70
C ALA A 327 -19.62 -6.07 -25.07
N ALA A 328 -18.57 -6.04 -24.26
CA ALA A 328 -17.36 -5.28 -24.54
C ALA A 328 -16.63 -5.76 -25.81
N LEU A 329 -16.56 -7.08 -26.02
CA LEU A 329 -15.97 -7.66 -27.24
C LEU A 329 -16.79 -7.34 -28.51
N ARG A 330 -18.13 -7.30 -28.40
CA ARG A 330 -18.99 -6.93 -29.53
C ARG A 330 -18.91 -5.44 -29.88
N HIS A 331 -18.66 -4.60 -28.87
CA HIS A 331 -18.66 -3.14 -29.00
C HIS A 331 -17.39 -2.54 -28.37
N PRO A 332 -16.17 -2.84 -28.90
CA PRO A 332 -14.90 -2.48 -28.25
C PRO A 332 -14.64 -0.97 -28.13
N ALA A 333 -15.28 -0.17 -29.00
CA ALA A 333 -15.16 1.29 -29.04
C ALA A 333 -16.25 2.01 -28.23
N THR A 334 -17.08 1.29 -27.47
CA THR A 334 -18.17 1.89 -26.69
C THR A 334 -18.16 1.44 -25.24
N ALA A 335 -18.68 2.29 -24.37
CA ALA A 335 -18.87 1.94 -22.97
C ALA A 335 -20.08 0.99 -22.83
N VAL A 336 -19.86 -0.19 -22.23
CA VAL A 336 -20.89 -1.20 -22.03
C VAL A 336 -21.49 -1.21 -20.61
N LEU A 337 -20.80 -0.60 -19.63
CA LEU A 337 -21.33 -0.40 -18.29
C LEU A 337 -22.03 0.95 -18.17
N ALA A 338 -23.19 0.98 -17.50
CA ALA A 338 -24.01 2.17 -17.35
C ALA A 338 -23.30 3.28 -16.56
N ALA A 339 -22.53 2.93 -15.54
CA ALA A 339 -21.84 3.88 -14.67
C ALA A 339 -20.46 3.36 -14.23
N SER A 340 -19.60 4.27 -13.83
CA SER A 340 -18.35 3.93 -13.13
C SER A 340 -18.66 3.49 -11.70
N PRO A 341 -17.84 2.57 -11.10
CA PRO A 341 -18.03 2.13 -9.73
C PRO A 341 -17.73 3.25 -8.72
N PRO A 342 -18.25 3.13 -7.47
CA PRO A 342 -17.85 4.03 -6.39
C PRO A 342 -16.33 3.95 -6.12
N ARG A 343 -15.75 5.06 -5.63
CA ARG A 343 -14.32 5.11 -5.28
C ARG A 343 -13.90 4.01 -4.30
N ALA A 344 -14.74 3.78 -3.28
CA ALA A 344 -14.47 2.76 -2.28
C ALA A 344 -14.41 1.35 -2.88
N HIS A 345 -15.24 1.05 -3.88
CA HIS A 345 -15.19 -0.22 -4.63
C HIS A 345 -13.88 -0.33 -5.44
N VAL A 346 -13.47 0.72 -6.14
CA VAL A 346 -12.18 0.75 -6.87
C VAL A 346 -11.02 0.50 -5.93
N ALA A 347 -10.97 1.19 -4.79
CA ALA A 347 -9.94 0.99 -3.78
C ALA A 347 -9.96 -0.44 -3.24
N TYR A 348 -11.14 -0.99 -2.94
CA TYR A 348 -11.27 -2.38 -2.46
C TYR A 348 -10.64 -3.36 -3.45
N VAL A 349 -10.98 -3.26 -4.73
CA VAL A 349 -10.41 -4.11 -5.79
C VAL A 349 -8.88 -4.03 -5.83
N LEU A 350 -8.32 -2.81 -5.78
CA LEU A 350 -6.87 -2.60 -5.83
C LEU A 350 -6.15 -3.13 -4.58
N LEU A 351 -6.60 -2.70 -3.40
CA LEU A 351 -5.91 -2.97 -2.14
C LEU A 351 -6.03 -4.44 -1.73
N VAL A 352 -7.19 -5.06 -1.95
CA VAL A 352 -7.40 -6.49 -1.64
C VAL A 352 -6.62 -7.36 -2.62
N SER A 353 -6.54 -7.02 -3.92
CA SER A 353 -5.71 -7.79 -4.87
C SER A 353 -4.24 -7.81 -4.45
N ASN A 354 -3.68 -6.65 -4.06
CA ASN A 354 -2.33 -6.58 -3.52
C ASN A 354 -2.18 -7.41 -2.24
N PHE A 355 -3.11 -7.28 -1.31
CA PHE A 355 -3.06 -7.98 -0.02
C PHE A 355 -3.12 -9.51 -0.19
N ILE A 356 -3.93 -10.03 -1.14
CA ILE A 356 -3.93 -11.44 -1.52
C ILE A 356 -2.52 -11.84 -2.01
N GLY A 357 -1.92 -11.03 -2.89
CA GLY A 357 -0.57 -11.29 -3.39
C GLY A 357 0.49 -11.33 -2.31
N VAL A 358 0.42 -10.42 -1.32
CA VAL A 358 1.32 -10.40 -0.17
C VAL A 358 1.12 -11.65 0.71
N LEU A 359 -0.12 -12.07 0.97
CA LEU A 359 -0.41 -13.25 1.79
C LEU A 359 0.20 -14.53 1.20
N PHE A 360 0.18 -14.68 -0.13
CA PHE A 360 0.73 -15.84 -0.83
C PHE A 360 2.14 -15.61 -1.40
N ALA A 361 2.82 -14.52 -1.01
CA ALA A 361 4.20 -14.26 -1.44
C ALA A 361 5.13 -15.39 -0.97
N ARG A 362 6.03 -15.84 -1.86
CA ARG A 362 7.00 -16.93 -1.57
C ARG A 362 7.93 -16.61 -0.41
N SER A 363 8.28 -15.34 -0.24
CA SER A 363 9.08 -14.83 0.87
C SER A 363 8.76 -13.36 1.10
N LEU A 364 8.73 -12.95 2.36
CA LEU A 364 8.62 -11.56 2.77
C LEU A 364 9.86 -11.19 3.58
N HIS A 365 10.67 -10.30 3.04
CA HIS A 365 11.78 -9.69 3.74
C HIS A 365 11.29 -8.47 4.54
N TYR A 366 12.01 -8.06 5.57
CA TYR A 366 11.60 -6.98 6.49
C TYR A 366 11.20 -5.66 5.80
N GLN A 367 11.85 -5.29 4.71
CA GLN A 367 11.51 -4.09 3.93
C GLN A 367 10.16 -4.21 3.19
N PHE A 368 9.67 -5.44 2.97
CA PHE A 368 8.45 -5.68 2.22
C PHE A 368 7.17 -5.32 2.99
N LEU A 369 7.29 -4.94 4.27
CA LEU A 369 6.19 -4.30 4.98
C LEU A 369 5.69 -3.07 4.22
N ALA A 370 6.56 -2.31 3.56
CA ALA A 370 6.20 -1.15 2.76
C ALA A 370 5.22 -1.48 1.60
N TRP A 371 5.13 -2.75 1.15
CA TRP A 371 4.27 -3.15 0.04
C TRP A 371 2.78 -3.05 0.34
N TYR A 372 2.38 -3.09 1.61
CA TYR A 372 0.97 -3.09 1.99
C TYR A 372 0.64 -2.32 3.28
N HIS A 373 1.63 -1.86 4.04
CA HIS A 373 1.40 -1.13 5.30
C HIS A 373 0.40 0.02 5.14
N TRP A 374 0.60 0.84 4.11
CA TRP A 374 -0.27 1.98 3.79
C TRP A 374 -1.71 1.58 3.43
N THR A 375 -1.97 0.32 3.17
CA THR A 375 -3.31 -0.20 2.86
C THR A 375 -4.06 -0.67 4.10
N LEU A 376 -3.34 -1.01 5.17
CA LEU A 376 -3.90 -1.59 6.40
C LEU A 376 -5.02 -0.75 7.04
N PRO A 377 -4.93 0.60 7.14
CA PRO A 377 -6.01 1.39 7.69
C PRO A 377 -7.35 1.17 6.99
N ALA A 378 -7.35 1.11 5.66
CA ALA A 378 -8.55 0.86 4.87
C ALA A 378 -9.04 -0.59 5.03
N LEU A 379 -8.14 -1.57 4.98
CA LEU A 379 -8.48 -2.98 5.11
C LEU A 379 -9.08 -3.30 6.49
N LEU A 380 -8.50 -2.77 7.57
CA LEU A 380 -9.00 -2.94 8.94
C LEU A 380 -10.37 -2.28 9.13
N HIS A 381 -10.56 -1.10 8.54
CA HIS A 381 -11.85 -0.43 8.57
C HIS A 381 -12.94 -1.24 7.84
N TRP A 382 -12.64 -1.77 6.65
CA TRP A 382 -13.59 -2.56 5.86
C TRP A 382 -13.82 -3.96 6.41
N ALA A 383 -12.87 -4.51 7.17
CA ALA A 383 -13.08 -5.75 7.92
C ALA A 383 -14.13 -5.62 9.03
N ARG A 384 -14.60 -4.39 9.35
CA ARG A 384 -15.61 -4.09 10.36
C ARG A 384 -15.27 -4.66 11.75
N MET A 385 -13.99 -4.76 12.04
CA MET A 385 -13.54 -5.16 13.37
C MET A 385 -13.83 -4.05 14.39
N PRO A 386 -14.23 -4.40 15.64
CA PRO A 386 -14.25 -3.42 16.74
C PRO A 386 -12.88 -2.73 16.86
N CYS A 387 -12.85 -1.43 17.13
CA CYS A 387 -11.64 -0.61 17.14
C CYS A 387 -10.51 -1.22 18.02
N LEU A 388 -10.85 -1.70 19.22
CA LEU A 388 -9.88 -2.34 20.12
C LEU A 388 -9.30 -3.64 19.52
N LEU A 389 -10.11 -4.43 18.84
CA LEU A 389 -9.63 -5.65 18.18
C LEU A 389 -8.75 -5.33 16.97
N ALA A 390 -9.10 -4.29 16.19
CA ALA A 390 -8.28 -3.82 15.09
C ALA A 390 -6.93 -3.27 15.58
N LEU A 391 -6.92 -2.56 16.71
CA LEU A 391 -5.69 -2.09 17.34
C LEU A 391 -4.83 -3.25 17.85
N LEU A 392 -5.43 -4.25 18.51
CA LEU A 392 -4.72 -5.45 18.94
C LEU A 392 -4.13 -6.21 17.74
N TRP A 393 -4.92 -6.38 16.66
CA TRP A 393 -4.45 -6.97 15.42
C TRP A 393 -3.21 -6.23 14.88
N TYR A 394 -3.28 -4.89 14.84
CA TYR A 394 -2.19 -4.04 14.35
C TYR A 394 -0.93 -4.18 15.21
N VAL A 395 -1.07 -4.14 16.52
CA VAL A 395 0.08 -4.30 17.45
C VAL A 395 0.73 -5.67 17.27
N LEU A 396 -0.05 -6.75 17.22
CA LEU A 396 0.48 -8.10 17.00
C LEU A 396 1.15 -8.23 15.63
N HIS A 397 0.58 -7.61 14.61
CA HIS A 397 1.16 -7.56 13.27
C HIS A 397 2.53 -6.84 13.26
N GLU A 398 2.65 -5.66 13.88
CA GLU A 398 3.92 -4.93 14.01
C GLU A 398 4.95 -5.75 14.80
N LEU A 399 4.56 -6.40 15.90
CA LEU A 399 5.44 -7.28 16.67
C LEU A 399 6.01 -8.43 15.82
N CYS A 400 5.19 -9.03 14.94
CA CYS A 400 5.67 -10.06 14.02
C CYS A 400 6.74 -9.52 13.06
N TRP A 401 6.55 -8.30 12.54
CA TRP A 401 7.51 -7.66 11.65
C TRP A 401 8.76 -7.14 12.37
N ASP A 402 8.66 -6.84 13.66
CA ASP A 402 9.81 -6.39 14.48
C ASP A 402 10.63 -7.55 15.08
N THR A 403 10.10 -8.78 15.03
CA THR A 403 10.78 -9.95 15.55
C THR A 403 12.02 -10.29 14.71
N TYR A 404 13.21 -10.16 15.31
CA TYR A 404 14.48 -10.53 14.70
C TYR A 404 15.34 -11.34 15.67
N PRO A 405 15.94 -12.48 15.24
CA PRO A 405 15.72 -13.16 13.95
C PRO A 405 14.28 -13.63 13.78
N PRO A 406 13.83 -13.93 12.52
CA PRO A 406 12.47 -14.41 12.27
C PRO A 406 12.22 -15.73 13.04
N SER A 407 11.03 -15.90 13.59
CA SER A 407 10.66 -17.10 14.34
C SER A 407 9.42 -17.79 13.78
N SER A 408 9.30 -19.10 14.01
CA SER A 408 8.13 -19.86 13.58
C SER A 408 6.84 -19.35 14.21
N VAL A 409 6.88 -18.88 15.47
CA VAL A 409 5.72 -18.33 16.17
C VAL A 409 5.29 -17.00 15.54
N ALA A 410 6.24 -16.06 15.33
CA ALA A 410 5.91 -14.77 14.68
C ALA A 410 5.37 -14.99 13.26
N SER A 411 5.96 -15.92 12.50
CA SER A 411 5.52 -16.29 11.17
C SER A 411 4.10 -16.87 11.14
N ALA A 412 3.80 -17.82 12.04
CA ALA A 412 2.47 -18.41 12.17
C ALA A 412 1.42 -17.36 12.58
N THR A 413 1.76 -16.50 13.53
CA THR A 413 0.90 -15.39 13.99
C THR A 413 0.62 -14.43 12.84
N LEU A 414 1.64 -13.99 12.09
CA LEU A 414 1.49 -13.08 10.96
C LEU A 414 0.57 -13.69 9.88
N TYR A 415 0.77 -14.97 9.55
CA TYR A 415 -0.06 -15.67 8.57
C TYR A 415 -1.51 -15.78 9.04
N ALA A 416 -1.74 -16.13 10.32
CA ALA A 416 -3.08 -16.23 10.89
C ALA A 416 -3.80 -14.86 10.92
N LEU A 417 -3.12 -13.79 11.33
CA LEU A 417 -3.65 -12.43 11.34
C LEU A 417 -4.06 -11.98 9.94
N ASN A 418 -3.18 -12.14 8.95
CA ASN A 418 -3.46 -11.73 7.57
C ASN A 418 -4.55 -12.58 6.93
N SER A 419 -4.60 -13.89 7.20
CA SER A 419 -5.66 -14.78 6.72
C SER A 419 -7.02 -14.44 7.32
N ALA A 420 -7.08 -14.15 8.63
CA ALA A 420 -8.30 -13.71 9.30
C ALA A 420 -8.80 -12.36 8.73
N LEU A 421 -7.89 -11.40 8.49
CA LEU A 421 -8.24 -10.13 7.87
C LEU A 421 -8.81 -10.33 6.46
N LEU A 422 -8.16 -11.18 5.63
CA LEU A 422 -8.65 -11.48 4.28
C LEU A 422 -10.03 -12.15 4.30
N LEU A 423 -10.27 -13.07 5.23
CA LEU A 423 -11.57 -13.71 5.42
C LEU A 423 -12.66 -12.69 5.79
N LEU A 424 -12.38 -11.79 6.71
CA LEU A 424 -13.31 -10.73 7.09
C LEU A 424 -13.61 -9.77 5.92
N LEU A 425 -12.59 -9.43 5.11
CA LEU A 425 -12.78 -8.64 3.89
C LEU A 425 -13.65 -9.38 2.87
N TYR A 426 -13.50 -10.69 2.77
CA TYR A 426 -14.35 -11.50 1.90
C TYR A 426 -15.81 -11.52 2.39
N ILE A 427 -16.03 -11.77 3.69
CA ILE A 427 -17.38 -11.85 4.28
C ILE A 427 -18.12 -10.51 4.16
N ASN A 428 -17.48 -9.41 4.53
CA ASN A 428 -18.09 -8.08 4.53
C ASN A 428 -18.24 -7.48 3.12
N GLY A 429 -17.43 -7.93 2.16
CA GLY A 429 -17.43 -7.44 0.79
C GLY A 429 -16.95 -5.99 0.63
N PRO A 430 -17.04 -5.44 -0.59
CA PRO A 430 -16.67 -4.06 -0.85
C PRO A 430 -17.58 -3.09 -0.08
N PRO A 431 -17.03 -1.96 0.39
CA PRO A 431 -17.83 -0.93 1.04
C PRO A 431 -18.87 -0.33 0.07
N ALA A 432 -20.03 0.02 0.59
CA ALA A 432 -21.14 0.57 -0.17
C ALA A 432 -20.85 1.98 -0.73
#